data_8cf286f987ac10ee79c2cf2c32788d2b
#
_entry.id   8cf286f987ac10ee79c2cf2c32788d2b
#
_cell.length_a   1.000
_cell.length_b   1.000
_cell.length_c   1.000
_cell.angle_alpha   90.00
_cell.angle_beta   90.00
_cell.angle_gamma   90.00
#
_symmetry.space_group_name_H-M   'P 1'
#
loop_
_entity.id
_entity.type
_entity.pdbx_description
1 polymer ?
#
loop_
_entity_poly.entity_id
_entity_poly.type
_entity_poly.pdbx_seq_one_letter_code
_entity_poly.pdbx_strand_id
1 'polypeptide(L)'
;MPKAVWNNAVLANTTEFETVEGNVYFPPDAINPAHFQESDTHSVCPWKGTASYYNVVVDGKINKDAAWYYPDPKPAAKNIKDHVAFWKGVQVEK
;
A
#
# COMPACT_ATOMS: atom_id res chain seq x y z
N MET A 1 -11.32 3.29 -12.05
CA MET A 1 -10.91 3.86 -10.75
C MET A 1 -10.45 2.74 -9.84
N PRO A 2 -9.14 2.58 -9.62
CA PRO A 2 -8.66 1.56 -8.71
C PRO A 2 -9.19 1.74 -7.29
N LYS A 3 -9.50 0.62 -6.65
CA LYS A 3 -9.77 0.60 -5.22
C LYS A 3 -9.25 -0.70 -4.61
N ALA A 4 -8.90 -0.64 -3.34
CA ALA A 4 -8.44 -1.78 -2.56
C ALA A 4 -9.50 -2.12 -1.52
N VAL A 5 -9.86 -3.40 -1.44
CA VAL A 5 -10.94 -3.88 -0.57
C VAL A 5 -10.46 -5.08 0.22
N TRP A 6 -10.75 -5.10 1.51
CA TRP A 6 -10.50 -6.26 2.34
C TRP A 6 -11.55 -6.32 3.46
N ASN A 7 -12.05 -7.51 3.73
CA ASN A 7 -13.03 -7.75 4.80
C ASN A 7 -14.23 -6.80 4.69
N ASN A 8 -14.72 -6.61 3.45
CA ASN A 8 -15.85 -5.74 3.11
C ASN A 8 -15.63 -4.25 3.34
N ALA A 9 -14.39 -3.82 3.57
CA ALA A 9 -14.07 -2.40 3.73
C ALA A 9 -13.23 -1.90 2.58
N VAL A 10 -13.51 -0.68 2.12
CA VAL A 10 -12.67 -0.01 1.13
C VAL A 10 -11.50 0.64 1.86
N LEU A 11 -10.30 0.18 1.55
CA LEU A 11 -9.07 0.64 2.19
C LEU A 11 -8.49 1.86 1.49
N ALA A 12 -8.65 1.92 0.17
CA ALA A 12 -8.13 2.97 -0.67
C ALA A 12 -8.95 3.08 -1.94
N ASN A 13 -9.03 4.30 -2.48
CA ASN A 13 -9.77 4.56 -3.71
C ASN A 13 -9.20 5.80 -4.37
N THR A 14 -8.93 5.74 -5.68
CA THR A 14 -8.29 6.86 -6.37
C THR A 14 -8.60 6.86 -7.86
N THR A 15 -8.53 8.03 -8.48
CA THR A 15 -8.51 8.17 -9.95
C THR A 15 -7.08 8.28 -10.47
N GLU A 16 -6.12 8.61 -9.61
CA GLU A 16 -4.71 8.78 -9.97
C GLU A 16 -3.88 7.75 -9.23
N PHE A 17 -3.01 7.06 -9.94
CA PHE A 17 -2.18 6.00 -9.37
C PHE A 17 -0.96 5.76 -10.23
N GLU A 18 0.03 5.07 -9.67
CA GLU A 18 1.20 4.57 -10.39
C GLU A 18 1.11 3.06 -10.48
N THR A 19 1.65 2.48 -11.54
CA THR A 19 1.76 1.03 -11.67
C THR A 19 3.22 0.66 -11.82
N VAL A 20 3.70 -0.20 -10.93
CA VAL A 20 5.08 -0.68 -10.95
C VAL A 20 5.06 -2.19 -10.73
N GLU A 21 5.69 -2.93 -11.65
CA GLU A 21 5.77 -4.40 -11.56
C GLU A 21 4.40 -5.07 -11.42
N GLY A 22 3.40 -4.50 -12.09
CA GLY A 22 2.03 -5.03 -12.05
C GLY A 22 1.23 -4.66 -10.81
N ASN A 23 1.81 -3.94 -9.85
CA ASN A 23 1.11 -3.50 -8.66
C ASN A 23 0.63 -2.06 -8.82
N VAL A 24 -0.60 -1.82 -8.34
CA VAL A 24 -1.14 -0.47 -8.25
C VAL A 24 -0.65 0.18 -6.97
N TYR A 25 -0.07 1.37 -7.11
CA TYR A 25 0.38 2.18 -5.97
C TYR A 25 -0.58 3.34 -5.80
N PHE A 26 -1.25 3.38 -4.65
CA PHE A 26 -2.24 4.40 -4.32
C PHE A 26 -1.55 5.60 -3.66
N PRO A 27 -1.86 6.84 -4.09
CA PRO A 27 -1.31 8.02 -3.41
C PRO A 27 -1.61 8.00 -1.91
N PRO A 28 -0.76 8.62 -1.08
CA PRO A 28 -0.95 8.59 0.37
C PRO A 28 -2.27 9.20 0.84
N ASP A 29 -2.83 10.15 0.11
CA ASP A 29 -4.11 10.76 0.46
C ASP A 29 -5.32 9.92 0.00
N ALA A 30 -5.08 8.83 -0.71
CA ALA A 30 -6.16 7.96 -1.20
C ALA A 30 -6.51 6.83 -0.23
N ILE A 31 -5.71 6.61 0.82
CA ILE A 31 -5.98 5.55 1.80
C ILE A 31 -6.83 6.08 2.94
N ASN A 32 -7.63 5.18 3.54
CA ASN A 32 -8.39 5.49 4.75
C ASN A 32 -7.53 5.17 5.96
N PRO A 33 -6.96 6.16 6.65
CA PRO A 33 -5.98 5.91 7.72
C PRO A 33 -6.55 5.12 8.90
N ALA A 34 -7.88 5.10 9.07
CA ALA A 34 -8.51 4.35 10.14
C ALA A 34 -8.27 2.84 10.02
N HIS A 35 -7.91 2.34 8.84
CA HIS A 35 -7.70 0.91 8.59
C HIS A 35 -6.22 0.52 8.58
N PHE A 36 -5.31 1.43 8.88
CA PHE A 36 -3.88 1.17 8.76
C PHE A 36 -3.17 1.36 10.09
N GLN A 37 -2.25 0.46 10.38
CA GLN A 37 -1.43 0.48 11.57
C GLN A 37 0.02 0.22 11.15
N GLU A 38 0.95 1.04 11.60
CA GLU A 38 2.35 0.84 11.23
C GLU A 38 2.89 -0.48 11.75
N SER A 39 3.68 -1.12 10.92
CA SER A 39 4.39 -2.37 11.24
C SER A 39 5.88 -2.09 11.36
N ASP A 40 6.57 -2.93 12.13
CA ASP A 40 8.03 -2.86 12.25
C ASP A 40 8.76 -3.62 11.12
N THR A 41 8.01 -4.22 10.21
CA THR A 41 8.59 -4.99 9.10
C THR A 41 9.18 -4.06 8.04
N HIS A 42 10.34 -4.42 7.54
CA HIS A 42 11.01 -3.72 6.43
C HIS A 42 11.58 -4.74 5.47
N SER A 43 11.69 -4.36 4.21
CA SER A 43 12.36 -5.17 3.20
C SER A 43 13.12 -4.27 2.23
N VAL A 44 14.13 -4.82 1.58
CA VAL A 44 14.97 -4.04 0.66
C VAL A 44 14.74 -4.51 -0.77
N CYS A 45 14.46 -3.55 -1.65
CA CYS A 45 14.43 -3.75 -3.08
C CYS A 45 15.63 -3.02 -3.69
N PRO A 46 16.51 -3.71 -4.45
CA PRO A 46 17.75 -3.09 -4.93
C PRO A 46 17.55 -1.81 -5.73
N TRP A 47 16.45 -1.68 -6.47
CA TRP A 47 16.24 -0.49 -7.29
C TRP A 47 15.22 0.49 -6.71
N LYS A 48 14.31 0.03 -5.83
CA LYS A 48 13.29 0.91 -5.25
C LYS A 48 13.69 1.48 -3.90
N GLY A 49 14.46 0.75 -3.12
CA GLY A 49 14.89 1.16 -1.79
C GLY A 49 14.31 0.27 -0.70
N THR A 50 14.16 0.82 0.52
CA THR A 50 13.66 0.08 1.67
C THR A 50 12.15 0.30 1.81
N ALA A 51 11.39 -0.79 1.75
CA ALA A 51 9.94 -0.76 1.98
C ALA A 51 9.64 -0.79 3.47
N SER A 52 8.63 -0.04 3.85
CA SER A 52 7.98 -0.14 5.16
C SER A 52 6.59 -0.74 4.96
N TYR A 53 6.00 -1.26 6.03
CA TYR A 53 4.75 -2.02 5.92
C TYR A 53 3.69 -1.48 6.85
N TYR A 54 2.44 -1.66 6.45
CA TYR A 54 1.27 -1.45 7.29
C TYR A 54 0.56 -2.78 7.54
N ASN A 55 0.06 -2.94 8.75
CA ASN A 55 -1.00 -3.91 9.03
C ASN A 55 -2.32 -3.27 8.60
N VAL A 56 -3.21 -4.06 8.03
CA VAL A 56 -4.56 -3.61 7.68
C VAL A 56 -5.51 -4.11 8.75
N VAL A 57 -6.32 -3.21 9.32
CA VAL A 57 -7.21 -3.53 10.45
C VAL A 57 -8.64 -3.16 10.06
N VAL A 58 -9.53 -4.13 10.10
CA VAL A 58 -10.96 -3.94 9.81
C VAL A 58 -11.78 -4.77 10.79
N ASP A 59 -12.70 -4.13 11.49
CA ASP A 59 -13.58 -4.81 12.46
C ASP A 59 -12.82 -5.69 13.44
N GLY A 60 -11.71 -5.19 13.97
CA GLY A 60 -10.88 -5.91 14.93
C GLY A 60 -10.02 -7.02 14.35
N LYS A 61 -10.12 -7.29 13.06
CA LYS A 61 -9.27 -8.27 12.39
C LYS A 61 -8.05 -7.59 11.82
N ILE A 62 -6.88 -8.22 12.01
CA ILE A 62 -5.60 -7.69 11.56
C ILE A 62 -5.06 -8.57 10.44
N ASN A 63 -4.78 -7.94 9.29
CA ASN A 63 -4.06 -8.57 8.19
C ASN A 63 -2.64 -8.02 8.24
N LYS A 64 -1.73 -8.80 8.82
CA LYS A 64 -0.37 -8.35 9.12
C LYS A 64 0.43 -8.13 7.84
N ASP A 65 1.06 -6.94 7.74
CA ASP A 65 1.95 -6.57 6.64
C ASP A 65 1.27 -6.65 5.26
N ALA A 66 -0.03 -6.37 5.22
CA ALA A 66 -0.82 -6.49 4.00
C ALA A 66 -0.64 -5.32 3.01
N ALA A 67 0.05 -4.28 3.43
CA ALA A 67 0.35 -3.13 2.59
C ALA A 67 1.80 -2.71 2.76
N TRP A 68 2.38 -2.14 1.70
CA TRP A 68 3.75 -1.62 1.78
C TRP A 68 3.85 -0.28 1.08
N TYR A 69 4.90 0.47 1.43
CA TYR A 69 5.20 1.76 0.84
C TYR A 69 6.68 2.05 0.95
N TYR A 70 7.16 2.97 0.13
CA TYR A 70 8.57 3.40 0.14
C TYR A 70 8.64 4.85 0.59
N PRO A 71 8.96 5.12 1.87
CA PRO A 71 9.02 6.50 2.36
C PRO A 71 10.20 7.30 1.80
N ASP A 72 11.27 6.60 1.41
CA ASP A 72 12.45 7.22 0.84
C ASP A 72 12.98 6.38 -0.32
N PRO A 73 12.25 6.36 -1.46
CA PRO A 73 12.64 5.52 -2.59
C PRO A 73 13.88 6.06 -3.29
N LYS A 74 14.59 5.15 -3.95
CA LYS A 74 15.71 5.56 -4.80
C LYS A 74 15.19 6.41 -5.96
N PRO A 75 16.07 7.24 -6.58
CA PRO A 75 15.62 8.16 -7.64
C PRO A 75 14.82 7.51 -8.77
N ALA A 76 15.14 6.25 -9.14
CA ALA A 76 14.42 5.54 -10.20
C ALA A 76 12.97 5.24 -9.84
N ALA A 77 12.61 5.28 -8.55
CA ALA A 77 11.27 4.97 -8.06
C ALA A 77 10.62 6.17 -7.34
N LYS A 78 11.12 7.38 -7.53
CA LYS A 78 10.62 8.55 -6.80
C LYS A 78 9.13 8.81 -7.02
N ASN A 79 8.57 8.34 -8.14
CA ASN A 79 7.16 8.52 -8.46
C ASN A 79 6.21 7.76 -7.53
N ILE A 80 6.73 6.75 -6.81
CA ILE A 80 5.91 5.97 -5.86
C ILE A 80 6.18 6.34 -4.40
N LYS A 81 6.89 7.44 -4.16
CA LYS A 81 7.16 7.88 -2.78
C LYS A 81 5.86 7.96 -1.99
N ASP A 82 5.83 7.31 -0.82
CA ASP A 82 4.70 7.26 0.11
C ASP A 82 3.41 6.65 -0.46
N HIS A 83 3.43 6.17 -1.72
CA HIS A 83 2.29 5.47 -2.30
C HIS A 83 2.20 4.06 -1.70
N VAL A 84 0.97 3.57 -1.56
CA VAL A 84 0.70 2.30 -0.87
C VAL A 84 0.24 1.25 -1.85
N ALA A 85 0.85 0.07 -1.78
CA ALA A 85 0.46 -1.11 -2.55
C ALA A 85 -0.01 -2.21 -1.61
N PHE A 86 -0.73 -3.19 -2.12
CA PHE A 86 -1.41 -4.19 -1.31
C PHE A 86 -1.15 -5.61 -1.81
N TRP A 87 -1.21 -6.56 -0.88
CA TRP A 87 -1.15 -8.00 -1.16
C TRP A 87 -1.89 -8.77 -0.06
N LYS A 88 -1.64 -10.06 0.10
CA LYS A 88 -2.16 -10.90 1.20
C LYS A 88 -3.67 -10.88 1.31
N GLY A 89 -4.34 -11.12 0.19
CA GLY A 89 -5.79 -11.25 0.18
C GLY A 89 -6.54 -9.94 0.02
N VAL A 90 -5.85 -8.81 0.00
CA VAL A 90 -6.48 -7.54 -0.34
C VAL A 90 -6.78 -7.56 -1.83
N GLN A 91 -8.03 -7.29 -2.19
CA GLN A 91 -8.44 -7.23 -3.58
C GLN A 91 -8.27 -5.82 -4.12
N VAL A 92 -7.51 -5.71 -5.22
CA VAL A 92 -7.32 -4.44 -5.90
C VAL A 92 -8.08 -4.51 -7.21
N GLU A 93 -9.12 -3.68 -7.30
CA GLU A 93 -9.96 -3.57 -8.50
C GLU A 93 -9.46 -2.40 -9.34
N LYS A 94 -9.29 -2.63 -10.61
CA LYS A 94 -8.88 -1.58 -11.56
C LYS A 94 -10.09 -1.08 -12.34
#